data_31201d9d6663802dea593464f88137b1
#
_entry.id   31201d9d6663802dea593464f88137b1
#
_cell.length_a   1.000
_cell.length_b   1.000
_cell.length_c   1.000
_cell.angle_alpha   90.00
_cell.angle_beta   90.00
_cell.angle_gamma   90.00
#
_symmetry.space_group_name_H-M   'P 1'
#
loop_
_entity.id
_entity.type
_entity.pdbx_description
1 polymer ?
#
loop_
_entity_poly.entity_id
_entity_poly.type
_entity_poly.pdbx_seq_one_letter_code
_entity_poly.pdbx_strand_id
1 'polypeptide(L)'
;PTSQPHWEQYFHTWLLGMVAHWQGKQSLTGNALVPFFIGRQGCGKSSFCRILLPRELRDYYNDRINFKNETDLNLGLTSFALINIDEFDKTTARQQVLLKYLLSTADVKFRPPYGKAYKQYRRYASFIGTTNQPKPLTDPTGSRRFVCVEITDMIDFEDSLDHQQLYAQLKEEVNSGMRYYLNDEEIAQLIEENERFQRIDSLAEMVAE
;
A
#
# COMPACT_ATOMS: atom_id res chain seq x y z
N PRO A 1 17.01 -1.63 -5.41
CA PRO A 1 17.88 -2.81 -5.37
C PRO A 1 17.11 -4.04 -4.90
N THR A 2 16.52 -4.74 -5.84
CA THR A 2 15.86 -6.03 -5.68
C THR A 2 16.01 -6.84 -6.95
N SER A 3 16.11 -8.18 -6.82
CA SER A 3 16.14 -9.13 -7.93
C SER A 3 14.83 -9.91 -8.07
N GLN A 4 13.80 -9.49 -7.36
CA GLN A 4 12.52 -10.19 -7.32
C GLN A 4 11.81 -10.09 -8.66
N PRO A 5 11.27 -11.20 -9.22
CA PRO A 5 10.50 -11.16 -10.45
C PRO A 5 9.19 -10.39 -10.27
N HIS A 6 8.64 -9.88 -11.35
CA HIS A 6 7.31 -9.24 -11.46
C HIS A 6 7.05 -8.01 -10.57
N TRP A 7 7.97 -7.63 -9.65
CA TRP A 7 7.76 -6.51 -8.74
C TRP A 7 7.50 -5.19 -9.47
N GLU A 8 8.16 -4.98 -10.60
CA GLU A 8 7.98 -3.77 -11.43
C GLU A 8 6.55 -3.69 -11.99
N GLN A 9 6.02 -4.82 -12.48
CA GLN A 9 4.65 -4.91 -12.98
C GLN A 9 3.63 -4.62 -11.88
N TYR A 10 3.79 -5.23 -10.71
CA TYR A 10 2.88 -5.00 -9.58
C TYR A 10 2.96 -3.57 -9.06
N PHE A 11 4.17 -3.02 -8.97
CA PHE A 11 4.38 -1.66 -8.53
C PHE A 11 3.81 -0.64 -9.51
N HIS A 12 3.99 -0.86 -10.82
CA HIS A 12 3.38 -0.05 -11.87
C HIS A 12 1.84 -0.11 -11.79
N THR A 13 1.25 -1.30 -11.64
CA THR A 13 -0.19 -1.47 -11.45
C THR A 13 -0.70 -0.70 -10.23
N TRP A 14 0.05 -0.73 -9.13
CA TRP A 14 -0.28 0.03 -7.93
C TRP A 14 -0.19 1.55 -8.17
N LEU A 15 0.83 2.04 -8.87
CA LEU A 15 0.97 3.47 -9.25
C LEU A 15 -0.20 3.93 -10.12
N LEU A 16 -0.62 3.12 -11.10
CA LEU A 16 -1.81 3.39 -11.92
C LEU A 16 -3.06 3.47 -11.05
N GLY A 17 -3.24 2.55 -10.11
CA GLY A 17 -4.33 2.56 -9.14
C GLY A 17 -4.34 3.83 -8.27
N MET A 18 -3.19 4.30 -7.83
CA MET A 18 -3.03 5.53 -7.08
C MET A 18 -3.48 6.75 -7.90
N VAL A 19 -3.00 6.88 -9.14
CA VAL A 19 -3.37 7.98 -10.03
C VAL A 19 -4.85 7.92 -10.42
N ALA A 20 -5.41 6.73 -10.68
CA ALA A 20 -6.83 6.55 -10.94
C ALA A 20 -7.71 7.03 -9.77
N HIS A 21 -7.28 6.76 -8.53
CA HIS A 21 -7.93 7.28 -7.32
C HIS A 21 -7.91 8.83 -7.28
N TRP A 22 -6.77 9.43 -7.55
CA TRP A 22 -6.65 10.89 -7.57
C TRP A 22 -7.52 11.54 -8.64
N GLN A 23 -7.66 10.90 -9.81
CA GLN A 23 -8.52 11.38 -10.89
C GLN A 23 -10.02 11.10 -10.68
N GLY A 24 -10.40 10.31 -9.68
CA GLY A 24 -11.78 9.92 -9.47
C GLY A 24 -12.32 8.89 -10.43
N LYS A 25 -11.46 8.18 -11.09
CA LYS A 25 -11.86 6.99 -11.84
C LYS A 25 -12.16 5.90 -10.82
N GLN A 26 -13.42 5.80 -10.43
CA GLN A 26 -13.85 4.83 -9.44
C GLN A 26 -13.96 3.44 -10.09
N SER A 27 -13.25 2.48 -9.51
CA SER A 27 -13.66 1.09 -9.53
C SER A 27 -14.59 0.81 -8.33
N LEU A 28 -15.30 -0.31 -8.36
CA LEU A 28 -16.10 -0.78 -7.21
C LEU A 28 -15.24 -1.04 -5.97
N THR A 29 -13.94 -1.16 -6.14
CA THR A 29 -12.96 -1.40 -5.08
C THR A 29 -11.90 -0.29 -5.08
N GLY A 30 -11.37 0.03 -3.90
CA GLY A 30 -10.22 0.91 -3.78
C GLY A 30 -8.95 0.31 -4.40
N ASN A 31 -7.86 1.09 -4.46
CA ASN A 31 -6.53 0.56 -4.72
C ASN A 31 -6.15 -0.38 -3.58
N ALA A 32 -6.41 -1.67 -3.76
CA ALA A 32 -6.25 -2.68 -2.71
C ALA A 32 -4.81 -3.20 -2.60
N LEU A 33 -3.96 -2.92 -3.58
CA LEU A 33 -2.54 -3.29 -3.54
C LEU A 33 -1.77 -2.38 -2.58
N VAL A 34 -0.78 -2.97 -1.93
CA VAL A 34 0.16 -2.29 -1.03
C VAL A 34 1.57 -2.78 -1.35
N PRO A 35 2.42 -2.00 -2.00
CA PRO A 35 3.84 -2.29 -2.06
C PRO A 35 4.42 -2.30 -0.65
N PHE A 36 5.15 -3.35 -0.33
CA PHE A 36 5.63 -3.61 1.01
C PHE A 36 7.13 -3.87 1.01
N PHE A 37 7.90 -2.85 1.37
CA PHE A 37 9.36 -2.91 1.31
C PHE A 37 9.94 -3.56 2.57
N ILE A 38 10.60 -4.68 2.37
CA ILE A 38 11.22 -5.51 3.40
C ILE A 38 12.72 -5.37 3.29
N GLY A 39 13.42 -5.05 4.37
CA GLY A 39 14.87 -4.92 4.35
C GLY A 39 15.43 -4.32 5.63
N ARG A 40 16.76 -4.31 5.74
CA ARG A 40 17.46 -3.80 6.92
C ARG A 40 17.10 -2.36 7.26
N GLN A 41 17.20 -2.00 8.52
CA GLN A 41 17.05 -0.62 8.95
C GLN A 41 18.09 0.28 8.28
N GLY A 42 17.68 1.50 7.91
CA GLY A 42 18.56 2.49 7.31
C GLY A 42 18.83 2.31 5.80
N CYS A 43 18.25 1.31 5.11
CA CYS A 43 18.45 1.16 3.66
C CYS A 43 17.61 2.10 2.78
N GLY A 44 16.95 3.10 3.36
CA GLY A 44 16.26 4.16 2.60
C GLY A 44 14.77 3.91 2.31
N LYS A 45 14.14 2.84 2.82
CA LYS A 45 12.74 2.48 2.53
C LYS A 45 11.74 3.62 2.76
N SER A 46 11.71 4.17 3.98
CA SER A 46 10.75 5.23 4.34
C SER A 46 11.03 6.53 3.57
N SER A 47 12.31 6.84 3.30
CA SER A 47 12.69 7.96 2.45
C SER A 47 12.18 7.78 1.02
N PHE A 48 12.34 6.58 0.45
CA PHE A 48 11.82 6.25 -0.86
C PHE A 48 10.30 6.40 -0.93
N CYS A 49 9.56 5.87 0.06
CA CYS A 49 8.11 6.05 0.13
C CYS A 49 7.71 7.54 0.09
N ARG A 50 8.43 8.39 0.78
CA ARG A 50 8.13 9.82 0.85
C ARG A 50 8.42 10.56 -0.45
N ILE A 51 9.50 10.21 -1.15
CA ILE A 51 9.89 10.88 -2.39
C ILE A 51 9.06 10.44 -3.60
N LEU A 52 8.23 9.40 -3.49
CA LEU A 52 7.26 9.07 -4.53
C LEU A 52 6.30 10.22 -4.81
N LEU A 53 5.93 11.00 -3.79
CA LEU A 53 5.17 12.22 -4.01
C LEU A 53 6.08 13.38 -4.44
N PRO A 54 5.70 14.15 -5.46
CA PRO A 54 6.39 15.36 -5.82
C PRO A 54 6.38 16.35 -4.64
N ARG A 55 7.32 17.27 -4.63
CA ARG A 55 7.54 18.19 -3.50
C ARG A 55 6.27 18.94 -3.10
N GLU A 56 5.48 19.34 -4.08
CA GLU A 56 4.23 20.08 -3.93
C GLU A 56 3.09 19.28 -3.27
N LEU A 57 3.18 17.94 -3.32
CA LEU A 57 2.19 17.04 -2.74
C LEU A 57 2.66 16.35 -1.46
N ARG A 58 3.84 16.65 -0.95
CA ARG A 58 4.39 15.98 0.25
C ARG A 58 3.60 16.25 1.53
N ASP A 59 2.84 17.32 1.59
CA ASP A 59 1.92 17.58 2.70
C ASP A 59 0.74 16.57 2.74
N TYR A 60 0.50 15.89 1.63
CA TYR A 60 -0.50 14.81 1.52
C TYR A 60 0.11 13.41 1.75
N TYR A 61 1.34 13.32 2.23
CA TYR A 61 1.97 12.09 2.70
C TYR A 61 1.79 11.94 4.20
N ASN A 62 1.42 10.73 4.64
CA ASN A 62 1.30 10.41 6.07
C ASN A 62 2.02 9.09 6.38
N ASP A 63 2.88 9.10 7.40
CA ASP A 63 3.60 7.94 7.93
C ASP A 63 3.22 7.62 9.40
N ARG A 64 2.17 8.28 9.93
CA ARG A 64 1.72 8.17 11.32
C ARG A 64 0.23 7.85 11.40
N ILE A 65 -0.15 6.68 10.90
CA ILE A 65 -1.54 6.26 10.93
C ILE A 65 -1.97 5.86 12.35
N ASN A 66 -3.09 6.40 12.82
CA ASN A 66 -3.65 6.06 14.12
C ASN A 66 -4.76 5.02 13.99
N PHE A 67 -4.43 3.73 14.11
CA PHE A 67 -5.39 2.63 14.03
C PHE A 67 -6.41 2.58 15.20
N LYS A 68 -6.24 3.39 16.24
CA LYS A 68 -7.14 3.38 17.41
C LYS A 68 -8.37 4.25 17.21
N ASN A 69 -8.33 5.20 16.27
CA ASN A 69 -9.41 6.14 16.02
C ASN A 69 -9.94 5.98 14.59
N GLU A 70 -11.13 5.39 14.46
CA GLU A 70 -11.76 5.16 13.16
C GLU A 70 -12.08 6.47 12.40
N THR A 71 -12.41 7.54 13.12
CA THR A 71 -12.66 8.85 12.50
C THR A 71 -11.38 9.41 11.89
N ASP A 72 -10.24 9.31 12.59
CA ASP A 72 -8.94 9.76 12.08
C ASP A 72 -8.51 8.92 10.88
N LEU A 73 -8.78 7.60 10.90
CA LEU A 73 -8.52 6.72 9.76
C LEU A 73 -9.33 7.15 8.53
N ASN A 74 -10.63 7.37 8.70
CA ASN A 74 -11.51 7.78 7.62
C ASN A 74 -11.13 9.18 7.08
N LEU A 75 -10.78 10.11 7.96
CA LEU A 75 -10.23 11.40 7.56
C LEU A 75 -8.94 11.25 6.78
N GLY A 76 -8.03 10.37 7.24
CA GLY A 76 -6.78 10.08 6.54
C GLY A 76 -7.01 9.57 5.12
N LEU A 77 -7.96 8.66 4.92
CA LEU A 77 -8.30 8.13 3.59
C LEU A 77 -8.79 9.21 2.62
N THR A 78 -9.42 10.26 3.13
CA THR A 78 -10.00 11.32 2.32
C THR A 78 -9.12 12.57 2.18
N SER A 79 -8.06 12.66 2.98
CA SER A 79 -7.21 13.86 3.07
C SER A 79 -5.79 13.63 2.54
N PHE A 80 -5.28 12.39 2.59
CA PHE A 80 -3.93 12.09 2.12
C PHE A 80 -3.96 11.46 0.73
N ALA A 81 -2.86 11.64 0.00
CA ALA A 81 -2.62 10.99 -1.29
C ALA A 81 -1.93 9.63 -1.12
N LEU A 82 -1.02 9.55 -0.14
CA LEU A 82 -0.23 8.36 0.14
C LEU A 82 -0.06 8.20 1.66
N ILE A 83 -0.37 7.00 2.14
CA ILE A 83 -0.18 6.61 3.55
C ILE A 83 0.85 5.51 3.61
N ASN A 84 1.95 5.76 4.32
CA ASN A 84 2.96 4.75 4.60
C ASN A 84 2.67 4.06 5.94
N ILE A 85 2.51 2.74 5.90
CA ILE A 85 2.43 1.90 7.10
C ILE A 85 3.85 1.55 7.50
N ASP A 86 4.48 2.45 8.25
CA ASP A 86 5.82 2.22 8.75
C ASP A 86 5.80 1.20 9.90
N GLU A 87 6.83 0.37 9.98
CA GLU A 87 6.95 -0.68 11.01
C GLU A 87 5.71 -1.58 11.13
N PHE A 88 5.22 -2.11 10.00
CA PHE A 88 4.03 -2.99 9.94
C PHE A 88 4.09 -4.17 10.93
N ASP A 89 5.27 -4.67 11.23
CA ASP A 89 5.52 -5.75 12.19
C ASP A 89 5.04 -5.42 13.62
N LYS A 90 4.84 -4.14 13.93
CA LYS A 90 4.27 -3.69 15.21
C LYS A 90 2.74 -3.66 15.22
N THR A 91 2.09 -3.94 14.08
CA THR A 91 0.62 -3.96 14.00
C THR A 91 0.05 -5.22 14.65
N THR A 92 -1.02 -5.04 15.42
CA THR A 92 -1.77 -6.15 16.02
C THR A 92 -2.65 -6.86 15.00
N ALA A 93 -3.06 -8.11 15.25
CA ALA A 93 -3.98 -8.85 14.40
C ALA A 93 -5.28 -8.06 14.11
N ARG A 94 -5.84 -7.37 15.13
CA ARG A 94 -7.03 -6.51 14.97
C ARG A 94 -6.78 -5.36 14.01
N GLN A 95 -5.61 -4.73 14.07
CA GLN A 95 -5.23 -3.63 13.16
C GLN A 95 -5.04 -4.14 11.73
N GLN A 96 -4.50 -5.34 11.55
CA GLN A 96 -4.38 -5.97 10.23
C GLN A 96 -5.74 -6.26 9.60
N VAL A 97 -6.73 -6.73 10.38
CA VAL A 97 -8.12 -6.92 9.90
C VAL A 97 -8.73 -5.59 9.48
N LEU A 98 -8.56 -4.54 10.29
CA LEU A 98 -9.04 -3.20 9.95
C LEU A 98 -8.36 -2.67 8.68
N LEU A 99 -7.04 -2.86 8.54
CA LEU A 99 -6.31 -2.47 7.34
C LEU A 99 -6.86 -3.17 6.09
N LYS A 100 -7.15 -4.47 6.14
CA LYS A 100 -7.76 -5.18 5.01
C LYS A 100 -9.09 -4.55 4.57
N TYR A 101 -9.92 -4.15 5.52
CA TYR A 101 -11.16 -3.43 5.23
C TYR A 101 -10.86 -2.10 4.54
N LEU A 102 -9.96 -1.28 5.09
CA LEU A 102 -9.58 0.01 4.53
C LEU A 102 -9.01 -0.11 3.12
N LEU A 103 -8.19 -1.13 2.85
CA LEU A 103 -7.61 -1.37 1.52
C LEU A 103 -8.65 -1.66 0.46
N SER A 104 -9.74 -2.34 0.82
CA SER A 104 -10.81 -2.73 -0.12
C SER A 104 -11.88 -1.64 -0.31
N THR A 105 -11.86 -0.59 0.51
CA THR A 105 -12.89 0.45 0.52
C THR A 105 -12.60 1.51 -0.53
N ALA A 106 -13.55 1.75 -1.45
CA ALA A 106 -13.45 2.82 -2.46
C ALA A 106 -13.91 4.18 -1.92
N ASP A 107 -14.95 4.18 -1.10
CA ASP A 107 -15.54 5.36 -0.46
C ASP A 107 -15.71 5.10 1.03
N VAL A 108 -15.63 6.14 1.83
CA VAL A 108 -15.84 6.06 3.28
C VAL A 108 -17.08 6.84 3.70
N LYS A 109 -17.87 6.24 4.60
CA LYS A 109 -19.04 6.89 5.20
C LYS A 109 -18.77 7.16 6.68
N PHE A 110 -18.61 8.40 7.04
CA PHE A 110 -18.41 8.79 8.43
C PHE A 110 -19.00 10.18 8.73
N ARG A 111 -19.13 10.47 10.00
CA ARG A 111 -19.48 11.78 10.49
C ARG A 111 -18.19 12.51 10.89
N PRO A 112 -17.76 13.54 10.14
CA PRO A 112 -16.56 14.29 10.50
C PRO A 112 -16.74 14.98 11.86
N PRO A 113 -15.65 15.34 12.54
CA PRO A 113 -15.71 16.14 13.76
C PRO A 113 -16.60 17.38 13.56
N TYR A 114 -17.48 17.63 14.52
CA TYR A 114 -18.48 18.72 14.47
C TYR A 114 -19.53 18.59 13.35
N GLY A 115 -19.51 17.54 12.55
CA GLY A 115 -20.51 17.29 11.52
C GLY A 115 -21.85 16.86 12.14
N LYS A 116 -22.99 17.26 11.52
CA LYS A 116 -24.33 16.92 12.01
C LYS A 116 -24.85 15.57 11.47
N ALA A 117 -24.28 15.07 10.37
CA ALA A 117 -24.76 13.86 9.70
C ALA A 117 -23.61 13.04 9.12
N TYR A 118 -23.89 11.73 8.91
CA TYR A 118 -23.02 10.88 8.12
C TYR A 118 -23.05 11.33 6.66
N LYS A 119 -21.88 11.39 6.03
CA LYS A 119 -21.71 11.67 4.60
C LYS A 119 -20.78 10.66 3.99
N GLN A 120 -20.95 10.41 2.71
CA GLN A 120 -20.03 9.64 1.92
C GLN A 120 -18.94 10.55 1.35
N TYR A 121 -17.71 10.11 1.51
CA TYR A 121 -16.52 10.82 1.02
C TYR A 121 -15.73 9.87 0.13
N ARG A 122 -15.18 10.41 -0.93
CA ARG A 122 -14.29 9.68 -1.79
C ARG A 122 -12.95 9.46 -1.08
N ARG A 123 -12.39 8.25 -1.26
CA ARG A 123 -11.03 7.94 -0.85
C ARG A 123 -10.03 8.45 -1.90
N TYR A 124 -8.96 9.09 -1.46
CA TYR A 124 -7.81 9.48 -2.27
C TYR A 124 -6.57 8.67 -1.94
N ALA A 125 -6.42 8.27 -0.68
CA ALA A 125 -5.22 7.62 -0.20
C ALA A 125 -5.00 6.24 -0.81
N SER A 126 -3.80 6.01 -1.32
CA SER A 126 -3.22 4.69 -1.53
C SER A 126 -2.27 4.36 -0.38
N PHE A 127 -1.99 3.07 -0.19
CA PHE A 127 -1.12 2.61 0.87
C PHE A 127 0.18 2.06 0.33
N ILE A 128 1.24 2.25 1.09
CA ILE A 128 2.56 1.66 0.93
C ILE A 128 3.04 1.24 2.32
N GLY A 129 3.98 0.32 2.42
CA GLY A 129 4.44 -0.12 3.74
C GLY A 129 5.93 -0.43 3.78
N THR A 130 6.47 -0.39 4.99
CA THR A 130 7.87 -0.73 5.27
C THR A 130 7.98 -1.63 6.49
N THR A 131 8.95 -2.53 6.49
CA THR A 131 9.30 -3.34 7.65
C THR A 131 10.76 -3.79 7.62
N ASN A 132 11.29 -4.13 8.79
CA ASN A 132 12.58 -4.77 8.93
C ASN A 132 12.45 -6.29 9.12
N GLN A 133 11.22 -6.79 9.31
CA GLN A 133 10.96 -8.22 9.51
C GLN A 133 10.99 -8.96 8.18
N PRO A 134 11.82 -10.01 8.03
CA PRO A 134 11.88 -10.79 6.78
C PRO A 134 10.58 -11.49 6.44
N LYS A 135 9.78 -11.87 7.44
CA LYS A 135 8.50 -12.58 7.30
C LYS A 135 7.39 -11.79 7.98
N PRO A 136 6.89 -10.70 7.37
CA PRO A 136 5.91 -9.82 8.00
C PRO A 136 4.47 -10.29 7.89
N LEU A 137 4.17 -11.23 6.97
CA LEU A 137 2.80 -11.66 6.70
C LEU A 137 2.39 -12.74 7.70
N THR A 138 1.31 -12.49 8.43
CA THR A 138 0.76 -13.42 9.44
C THR A 138 -0.53 -14.09 8.99
N ASP A 139 -1.13 -13.63 7.89
CA ASP A 139 -2.39 -14.13 7.38
C ASP A 139 -2.28 -14.50 5.90
N PRO A 140 -2.30 -15.81 5.57
CA PRO A 140 -2.22 -16.28 4.20
C PRO A 140 -3.35 -15.75 3.31
N THR A 141 -4.57 -15.59 3.87
CA THR A 141 -5.76 -15.15 3.10
C THR A 141 -5.69 -13.68 2.69
N GLY A 142 -4.88 -12.87 3.39
CA GLY A 142 -4.67 -11.45 3.13
C GLY A 142 -3.51 -11.16 2.19
N SER A 143 -2.65 -12.12 1.91
CA SER A 143 -1.38 -11.96 1.17
C SER A 143 -1.56 -11.37 -0.23
N ARG A 144 -2.68 -11.65 -0.89
CA ARG A 144 -3.02 -11.12 -2.23
C ARG A 144 -3.05 -9.59 -2.37
N ARG A 145 -2.97 -8.86 -1.26
CA ARG A 145 -2.96 -7.39 -1.26
C ARG A 145 -1.56 -6.81 -1.14
N PHE A 146 -0.62 -7.59 -0.64
CA PHE A 146 0.72 -7.12 -0.34
C PHE A 146 1.67 -7.51 -1.47
N VAL A 147 2.27 -6.52 -2.11
CA VAL A 147 3.37 -6.70 -3.06
C VAL A 147 4.66 -6.63 -2.26
N CYS A 148 5.07 -7.77 -1.69
CA CYS A 148 6.27 -7.84 -0.88
C CYS A 148 7.52 -7.70 -1.75
N VAL A 149 8.36 -6.70 -1.48
CA VAL A 149 9.59 -6.40 -2.21
C VAL A 149 10.76 -6.42 -1.25
N GLU A 150 11.65 -7.38 -1.43
CA GLU A 150 12.87 -7.47 -0.63
C GLU A 150 13.93 -6.50 -1.13
N ILE A 151 14.38 -5.61 -0.25
CA ILE A 151 15.43 -4.63 -0.52
C ILE A 151 16.76 -5.19 -0.04
N THR A 152 17.61 -5.55 -0.98
CA THR A 152 18.89 -6.24 -0.73
C THR A 152 20.04 -5.27 -0.46
N ASP A 153 19.92 -4.01 -0.89
CA ASP A 153 20.97 -3.00 -0.74
C ASP A 153 20.37 -1.61 -0.42
N MET A 154 21.20 -0.60 -0.33
CA MET A 154 20.76 0.80 -0.19
C MET A 154 19.93 1.21 -1.40
N ILE A 155 18.82 1.86 -1.13
CA ILE A 155 18.04 2.51 -2.19
C ILE A 155 18.75 3.80 -2.55
N ASP A 156 19.18 3.90 -3.80
CA ASP A 156 19.70 5.13 -4.36
C ASP A 156 18.54 5.99 -4.85
N PHE A 157 18.46 7.21 -4.34
CA PHE A 157 17.45 8.21 -4.72
C PHE A 157 18.07 9.60 -4.94
N GLU A 158 19.41 9.67 -5.09
CA GLU A 158 20.11 10.92 -5.40
C GLU A 158 19.80 11.39 -6.82
N ASP A 159 19.63 10.46 -7.76
CA ASP A 159 19.09 10.76 -9.08
C ASP A 159 17.60 11.03 -8.93
N SER A 160 17.26 12.30 -8.93
CA SER A 160 15.92 12.79 -8.71
C SER A 160 14.91 12.11 -9.64
N LEU A 161 13.90 11.46 -9.06
CA LEU A 161 12.76 10.95 -9.79
C LEU A 161 12.10 12.12 -10.56
N ASP A 162 12.03 12.01 -11.89
CA ASP A 162 11.28 12.96 -12.70
C ASP A 162 9.77 12.75 -12.48
N HIS A 163 9.26 13.42 -11.46
CA HIS A 163 7.85 13.32 -11.08
C HIS A 163 6.94 13.82 -12.20
N GLN A 164 7.36 14.83 -12.96
CA GLN A 164 6.55 15.38 -14.02
C GLN A 164 6.35 14.36 -15.14
N GLN A 165 7.43 13.73 -15.57
CA GLN A 165 7.38 12.66 -16.56
C GLN A 165 6.61 11.44 -16.04
N LEU A 166 6.90 10.97 -14.83
CA LEU A 166 6.25 9.82 -14.22
C LEU A 166 4.73 9.99 -14.15
N TYR A 167 4.26 11.09 -13.56
CA TYR A 167 2.83 11.29 -13.39
C TYR A 167 2.09 11.68 -14.66
N ALA A 168 2.77 12.30 -15.64
CA ALA A 168 2.21 12.52 -16.98
C ALA A 168 1.97 11.20 -17.70
N GLN A 169 2.94 10.28 -17.64
CA GLN A 169 2.83 8.95 -18.24
C GLN A 169 1.69 8.13 -17.55
N LEU A 170 1.71 8.01 -16.21
CA LEU A 170 0.68 7.28 -15.48
C LEU A 170 -0.73 7.83 -15.76
N LYS A 171 -0.86 9.15 -15.85
CA LYS A 171 -2.13 9.80 -16.19
C LYS A 171 -2.61 9.43 -17.59
N GLU A 172 -1.72 9.42 -18.57
CA GLU A 172 -2.04 9.02 -19.95
C GLU A 172 -2.44 7.55 -20.02
N GLU A 173 -1.70 6.67 -19.36
CA GLU A 173 -1.98 5.24 -19.30
C GLU A 173 -3.35 4.95 -18.66
N VAL A 174 -3.69 5.63 -17.55
CA VAL A 174 -5.01 5.54 -16.92
C VAL A 174 -6.12 6.09 -17.85
N ASN A 175 -5.84 7.17 -18.60
CA ASN A 175 -6.81 7.76 -19.52
C ASN A 175 -7.04 6.91 -20.77
N SER A 176 -6.02 6.21 -21.24
CA SER A 176 -6.13 5.25 -22.35
C SER A 176 -6.83 3.94 -21.96
N GLY A 177 -7.21 3.78 -20.69
CA GLY A 177 -7.93 2.61 -20.20
C GLY A 177 -7.01 1.46 -19.76
N MET A 178 -5.73 1.72 -19.50
CA MET A 178 -4.84 0.70 -18.95
C MET A 178 -5.40 0.20 -17.60
N ARG A 179 -5.33 -1.13 -17.41
CA ARG A 179 -5.81 -1.80 -16.22
C ARG A 179 -4.92 -1.45 -15.02
N TYR A 180 -5.54 -1.06 -13.92
CA TYR A 180 -4.89 -0.67 -12.67
C TYR A 180 -5.23 -1.59 -11.49
N TYR A 181 -5.51 -2.85 -11.78
CA TYR A 181 -5.74 -3.94 -10.80
C TYR A 181 -5.17 -5.24 -11.36
N LEU A 182 -4.87 -6.19 -10.49
CA LEU A 182 -4.40 -7.51 -10.89
C LEU A 182 -5.60 -8.41 -11.29
N ASN A 183 -5.41 -9.26 -12.28
CA ASN A 183 -6.34 -10.32 -12.62
C ASN A 183 -6.14 -11.54 -11.70
N ASP A 184 -6.98 -12.57 -11.85
CA ASP A 184 -6.94 -13.75 -10.98
C ASP A 184 -5.62 -14.53 -11.11
N GLU A 185 -5.03 -14.59 -12.30
CA GLU A 185 -3.74 -15.26 -12.56
C GLU A 185 -2.59 -14.51 -11.87
N GLU A 186 -2.54 -13.20 -12.03
CA GLU A 186 -1.55 -12.33 -11.37
C GLU A 186 -1.71 -12.35 -9.84
N ILE A 187 -2.94 -12.44 -9.33
CA ILE A 187 -3.22 -12.60 -7.91
C ILE A 187 -2.70 -13.97 -7.41
N ALA A 188 -2.93 -15.04 -8.14
CA ALA A 188 -2.44 -16.37 -7.77
C ALA A 188 -0.90 -16.40 -7.74
N GLN A 189 -0.26 -15.80 -8.73
CA GLN A 189 1.19 -15.66 -8.79
C GLN A 189 1.74 -14.81 -7.63
N LEU A 190 1.11 -13.69 -7.31
CA LEU A 190 1.49 -12.86 -6.17
C LEU A 190 1.38 -13.61 -4.84
N ILE A 191 0.35 -14.44 -4.67
CA ILE A 191 0.18 -15.28 -3.47
C ILE A 191 1.33 -16.28 -3.36
N GLU A 192 1.69 -16.97 -4.44
CA GLU A 192 2.82 -17.91 -4.47
C GLU A 192 4.14 -17.21 -4.13
N GLU A 193 4.41 -16.07 -4.76
CA GLU A 193 5.62 -15.27 -4.48
C GLU A 193 5.68 -14.78 -3.02
N ASN A 194 4.53 -14.56 -2.39
CA ASN A 194 4.43 -14.13 -1.00
C ASN A 194 4.62 -15.25 0.03
N GLU A 195 4.61 -16.53 -0.35
CA GLU A 195 4.79 -17.64 0.58
C GLU A 195 6.08 -17.52 1.39
N ARG A 196 7.18 -17.09 0.78
CA ARG A 196 8.48 -16.90 1.44
C ARG A 196 8.46 -15.80 2.52
N PHE A 197 7.48 -14.89 2.47
CA PHE A 197 7.29 -13.80 3.43
C PHE A 197 6.26 -14.12 4.51
N GLN A 198 5.65 -15.31 4.47
CA GLN A 198 4.73 -15.77 5.49
C GLN A 198 5.49 -16.12 6.77
N ARG A 199 4.90 -15.72 7.90
CA ARG A 199 5.35 -16.14 9.22
C ARG A 199 4.79 -17.53 9.47
N ILE A 200 5.66 -18.51 9.63
CA ILE A 200 5.28 -19.85 10.08
C ILE A 200 5.08 -19.74 11.59
N ASP A 201 3.84 -19.89 12.06
CA ASP A 201 3.59 -20.02 13.50
C ASP A 201 4.08 -21.41 13.94
N SER A 202 5.16 -21.45 14.70
CA SER A 202 5.77 -22.67 15.24
C SER A 202 4.82 -23.53 16.08
N LEU A 203 3.68 -22.99 16.50
CA LEU A 203 2.60 -23.72 17.16
C LEU A 203 1.83 -24.65 16.21
N ALA A 204 1.73 -24.33 14.93
CA ALA A 204 1.08 -25.21 13.95
C ALA A 204 1.96 -26.42 13.60
N GLU A 205 3.28 -26.29 13.66
CA GLU A 205 4.22 -27.41 13.47
C GLU A 205 4.25 -28.35 14.69
N MET A 206 4.07 -27.84 15.92
CA MET A 206 4.05 -28.69 17.14
C MET A 206 2.77 -29.51 17.29
N VAL A 207 1.70 -29.24 16.54
CA VAL A 207 0.43 -29.99 16.58
C VAL A 207 0.34 -31.03 15.43
N ALA A 208 1.25 -30.96 14.46
CA ALA A 208 1.31 -31.89 13.32
C ALA A 208 2.27 -33.08 13.51
N GLU A 209 3.02 -33.14 14.65
CA GLU A 209 3.77 -34.31 15.15
C GLU A 209 2.96 -35.05 16.23
#